data_1e5fe555397935ccc0adc814b0d732ad
#
_entry.id   1e5fe555397935ccc0adc814b0d732ad
#
_cell.length_a   1.000
_cell.length_b   1.000
_cell.length_c   1.000
_cell.angle_alpha   90.00
_cell.angle_beta   90.00
_cell.angle_gamma   90.00
#
_symmetry.space_group_name_H-M   'P 1'
#
loop_
_entity.id
_entity.type
_entity.pdbx_description
1 polymer ?
#
loop_
_entity_poly.entity_id
_entity_poly.type
_entity_poly.pdbx_seq_one_letter_code
_entity_poly.pdbx_strand_id
1 'polypeptide(L)'
;MHKDFSDAQAFSKSFDDPARDAWQRPAEVIEQMKIAPGSVVADLGTGTGYFVGWLSRAVGPSGKVLALDVEAEMIRFVAQRAEQQQLSNVEPRQVAADDPGLAAGSVARVLIVDTWHHIDERAQYARKLAAALAPGGEVWIVDFSADSDIGPPARYRVSPEQAVSELEAGGLKAEIVQGETLPKQYIVRGARPPGQDR
;
A
#
# COMPACT_ATOMS: atom_id res chain seq x y z
N MET A 1 2.59 -6.69 17.96
CA MET A 1 3.91 -7.38 17.99
C MET A 1 4.73 -6.79 16.86
N HIS A 2 5.65 -5.88 17.17
CA HIS A 2 6.60 -5.40 16.18
C HIS A 2 7.52 -6.56 15.79
N LYS A 3 7.35 -7.07 14.58
CA LYS A 3 8.36 -7.92 13.96
C LYS A 3 9.48 -6.99 13.52
N ASP A 4 10.72 -7.32 13.86
CA ASP A 4 11.90 -6.59 13.42
C ASP A 4 12.13 -6.88 11.93
N PHE A 5 11.99 -5.87 11.07
CA PHE A 5 12.20 -5.94 9.63
C PHE A 5 13.53 -5.32 9.19
N SER A 6 14.48 -5.17 10.12
CA SER A 6 15.78 -4.53 9.87
C SER A 6 16.71 -5.29 8.91
N ASP A 7 16.44 -6.57 8.59
CA ASP A 7 17.19 -7.34 7.60
C ASP A 7 16.45 -7.46 6.26
N ALA A 8 16.47 -6.37 5.47
CA ALA A 8 15.82 -6.32 4.17
C ALA A 8 16.31 -7.41 3.20
N GLN A 9 17.59 -7.80 3.27
CA GLN A 9 18.15 -8.81 2.39
C GLN A 9 17.65 -10.23 2.74
N ALA A 10 17.45 -10.54 4.02
CA ALA A 10 16.85 -11.80 4.42
C ALA A 10 15.36 -11.85 4.03
N PHE A 11 14.64 -10.74 4.19
CA PHE A 11 13.22 -10.64 3.82
C PHE A 11 13.02 -10.66 2.29
N SER A 12 13.95 -10.15 1.48
CA SER A 12 13.80 -10.16 0.02
C SER A 12 13.60 -11.57 -0.54
N LYS A 13 14.21 -12.60 0.07
CA LYS A 13 14.04 -14.00 -0.36
C LYS A 13 12.59 -14.49 -0.30
N SER A 14 11.80 -13.97 0.65
CA SER A 14 10.38 -14.33 0.80
C SER A 14 9.44 -13.28 0.21
N PHE A 15 9.80 -12.00 0.29
CA PHE A 15 8.96 -10.91 -0.20
C PHE A 15 9.01 -10.78 -1.73
N ASP A 16 10.12 -11.20 -2.35
CA ASP A 16 10.33 -11.16 -3.79
C ASP A 16 10.34 -12.56 -4.42
N ASP A 17 9.83 -13.58 -3.72
CA ASP A 17 9.69 -14.92 -4.28
C ASP A 17 8.78 -14.87 -5.52
N PRO A 18 9.23 -15.33 -6.71
CA PRO A 18 8.39 -15.36 -7.90
C PRO A 18 7.08 -16.15 -7.73
N ALA A 19 7.04 -17.13 -6.81
CA ALA A 19 5.82 -17.84 -6.46
C ALA A 19 4.74 -16.91 -5.83
N ARG A 20 5.12 -15.73 -5.34
CA ARG A 20 4.21 -14.70 -4.83
C ARG A 20 3.24 -14.21 -5.91
N ASP A 21 3.68 -14.10 -7.15
CA ASP A 21 2.85 -13.62 -8.25
C ASP A 21 1.58 -14.48 -8.46
N ALA A 22 1.65 -15.77 -8.15
CA ALA A 22 0.52 -16.68 -8.32
C ALA A 22 -0.67 -16.38 -7.38
N TRP A 23 -0.39 -15.84 -6.19
CA TRP A 23 -1.43 -15.54 -5.20
C TRP A 23 -1.60 -14.05 -4.94
N GLN A 24 -0.54 -13.23 -5.08
CA GLN A 24 -0.60 -11.78 -4.91
C GLN A 24 -1.20 -11.07 -6.12
N ARG A 25 -1.01 -11.64 -7.34
CA ARG A 25 -1.52 -11.13 -8.62
C ARG A 25 -1.29 -9.62 -8.80
N PRO A 26 -0.04 -9.14 -8.74
CA PRO A 26 0.26 -7.70 -8.70
C PRO A 26 -0.27 -6.94 -9.93
N ALA A 27 -0.27 -7.56 -11.12
CA ALA A 27 -0.81 -6.97 -12.33
C ALA A 27 -2.31 -6.65 -12.18
N GLU A 28 -3.09 -7.58 -11.64
CA GLU A 28 -4.54 -7.43 -11.44
C GLU A 28 -4.84 -6.36 -10.38
N VAL A 29 -4.08 -6.34 -9.29
CA VAL A 29 -4.20 -5.29 -8.25
C VAL A 29 -3.99 -3.90 -8.87
N ILE A 30 -2.92 -3.71 -9.63
CA ILE A 30 -2.59 -2.43 -10.26
C ILE A 30 -3.62 -2.03 -11.32
N GLU A 31 -4.12 -2.98 -12.11
CA GLU A 31 -5.16 -2.72 -13.12
C GLU A 31 -6.46 -2.23 -12.48
N GLN A 32 -6.88 -2.84 -11.37
CA GLN A 32 -8.07 -2.43 -10.62
C GLN A 32 -7.96 -1.02 -10.06
N MET A 33 -6.77 -0.57 -9.68
CA MET A 33 -6.52 0.78 -9.15
C MET A 33 -6.73 1.89 -10.20
N LYS A 34 -6.80 1.57 -11.49
CA LYS A 34 -7.02 2.53 -12.60
C LYS A 34 -6.16 3.79 -12.45
N ILE A 35 -4.86 3.59 -12.25
CA ILE A 35 -3.90 4.67 -12.05
C ILE A 35 -3.76 5.46 -13.34
N ALA A 36 -4.03 6.76 -13.30
CA ALA A 36 -3.84 7.62 -14.45
C ALA A 36 -2.34 7.90 -14.66
N PRO A 37 -1.83 7.85 -15.91
CA PRO A 37 -0.46 8.28 -16.20
C PRO A 37 -0.20 9.71 -15.72
N GLY A 38 1.00 9.98 -15.20
CA GLY A 38 1.35 11.25 -14.60
C GLY A 38 0.93 11.44 -13.14
N SER A 39 0.20 10.48 -12.56
CA SER A 39 -0.23 10.55 -11.15
C SER A 39 0.94 10.44 -10.18
N VAL A 40 0.73 11.00 -8.99
CA VAL A 40 1.54 10.69 -7.80
C VAL A 40 0.81 9.61 -7.01
N VAL A 41 1.49 8.49 -6.74
CA VAL A 41 0.96 7.38 -5.94
C VAL A 41 1.90 7.04 -4.79
N ALA A 42 1.38 6.47 -3.72
CA ALA A 42 2.18 5.99 -2.59
C ALA A 42 2.05 4.47 -2.44
N ASP A 43 3.16 3.81 -2.16
CA ASP A 43 3.27 2.41 -1.72
C ASP A 43 3.65 2.45 -0.23
N LEU A 44 2.67 2.24 0.65
CA LEU A 44 2.83 2.39 2.09
C LEU A 44 3.10 1.02 2.75
N GLY A 45 4.23 0.92 3.44
CA GLY A 45 4.80 -0.34 3.89
C GLY A 45 5.41 -1.08 2.71
N THR A 46 6.20 -0.34 1.91
CA THR A 46 6.75 -0.84 0.64
C THR A 46 7.66 -2.07 0.79
N GLY A 47 8.19 -2.31 2.01
CA GLY A 47 9.10 -3.42 2.28
C GLY A 47 10.29 -3.41 1.32
N THR A 48 10.52 -4.55 0.65
CA THR A 48 11.58 -4.68 -0.38
C THR A 48 11.23 -4.04 -1.73
N GLY A 49 10.04 -3.42 -1.85
CA GLY A 49 9.61 -2.74 -3.08
C GLY A 49 9.03 -3.66 -4.14
N TYR A 50 8.35 -4.74 -3.73
CA TYR A 50 7.74 -5.69 -4.67
C TYR A 50 6.77 -5.01 -5.65
N PHE A 51 5.98 -4.03 -5.20
CA PHE A 51 5.04 -3.30 -6.05
C PHE A 51 5.64 -2.08 -6.78
N VAL A 52 6.82 -1.58 -6.39
CA VAL A 52 7.33 -0.31 -6.95
C VAL A 52 7.52 -0.34 -8.46
N GLY A 53 7.98 -1.46 -9.03
CA GLY A 53 8.13 -1.60 -10.49
C GLY A 53 6.81 -1.62 -11.24
N TRP A 54 5.76 -2.17 -10.65
CA TRP A 54 4.40 -2.18 -11.19
C TRP A 54 3.78 -0.79 -11.16
N LEU A 55 3.88 -0.10 -10.02
CA LEU A 55 3.41 1.27 -9.83
C LEU A 55 4.17 2.25 -10.74
N SER A 56 5.50 2.12 -10.83
CA SER A 56 6.35 2.95 -11.70
C SER A 56 5.90 2.89 -13.16
N ARG A 57 5.62 1.69 -13.66
CA ARG A 57 5.08 1.52 -15.03
C ARG A 57 3.69 2.12 -15.18
N ALA A 58 2.82 1.96 -14.19
CA ALA A 58 1.45 2.47 -14.24
C ALA A 58 1.39 4.00 -14.27
N VAL A 59 2.17 4.69 -13.44
CA VAL A 59 2.22 6.16 -13.45
C VAL A 59 2.98 6.72 -14.64
N GLY A 60 3.85 5.93 -15.27
CA GLY A 60 4.68 6.36 -16.39
C GLY A 60 5.75 7.38 -16.03
N PRO A 61 6.53 7.87 -17.02
CA PRO A 61 7.73 8.68 -16.77
C PRO A 61 7.45 10.08 -16.20
N SER A 62 6.23 10.59 -16.36
CA SER A 62 5.80 11.89 -15.81
C SER A 62 5.13 11.78 -14.44
N GLY A 63 4.83 10.55 -13.98
CA GLY A 63 4.27 10.30 -12.65
C GLY A 63 5.34 10.08 -11.59
N LYS A 64 4.90 9.81 -10.37
CA LYS A 64 5.79 9.55 -9.24
C LYS A 64 5.24 8.45 -8.34
N VAL A 65 6.13 7.58 -7.85
CA VAL A 65 5.85 6.59 -6.81
C VAL A 65 6.59 6.98 -5.54
N LEU A 66 5.86 7.26 -4.47
CA LEU A 66 6.41 7.45 -3.13
C LEU A 66 6.45 6.09 -2.44
N ALA A 67 7.62 5.49 -2.32
CA ALA A 67 7.82 4.22 -1.64
C ALA A 67 8.13 4.47 -0.16
N LEU A 68 7.15 4.18 0.71
CA LEU A 68 7.13 4.59 2.11
C LEU A 68 7.28 3.38 3.03
N ASP A 69 8.19 3.46 3.99
CA ASP A 69 8.35 2.44 5.03
C ASP A 69 8.87 3.07 6.32
N VAL A 70 8.62 2.41 7.45
CA VAL A 70 9.14 2.81 8.76
C VAL A 70 10.58 2.36 8.95
N GLU A 71 11.00 1.31 8.24
CA GLU A 71 12.32 0.70 8.37
C GLU A 71 13.33 1.34 7.40
N ALA A 72 14.35 1.98 7.95
CA ALA A 72 15.40 2.62 7.15
C ALA A 72 16.14 1.64 6.22
N GLU A 73 16.27 0.36 6.62
CA GLU A 73 16.88 -0.69 5.79
C GLU A 73 16.05 -1.02 4.57
N MET A 74 14.71 -1.09 4.70
CA MET A 74 13.81 -1.29 3.57
C MET A 74 13.93 -0.12 2.59
N ILE A 75 13.97 1.11 3.09
CA ILE A 75 14.14 2.31 2.25
C ILE A 75 15.46 2.27 1.48
N ARG A 76 16.58 1.89 2.14
CA ARG A 76 17.87 1.72 1.45
C ARG A 76 17.81 0.62 0.37
N PHE A 77 17.15 -0.49 0.68
CA PHE A 77 16.98 -1.59 -0.26
C PHE A 77 16.16 -1.17 -1.49
N VAL A 78 15.04 -0.46 -1.28
CA VAL A 78 14.20 0.05 -2.38
C VAL A 78 14.96 1.09 -3.21
N ALA A 79 15.77 1.95 -2.60
CA ALA A 79 16.61 2.92 -3.33
C ALA A 79 17.60 2.20 -4.28
N GLN A 80 18.30 1.18 -3.79
CA GLN A 80 19.21 0.37 -4.61
C GLN A 80 18.46 -0.37 -5.73
N ARG A 81 17.30 -0.95 -5.43
CA ARG A 81 16.43 -1.60 -6.42
C ARG A 81 15.99 -0.63 -7.51
N ALA A 82 15.52 0.56 -7.13
CA ALA A 82 15.09 1.58 -8.07
C ALA A 82 16.23 2.01 -9.01
N GLU A 83 17.43 2.19 -8.48
CA GLU A 83 18.62 2.48 -9.27
C GLU A 83 18.97 1.34 -10.25
N GLN A 84 19.05 0.10 -9.76
CA GLN A 84 19.35 -1.10 -10.57
C GLN A 84 18.33 -1.32 -11.70
N GLN A 85 17.05 -1.03 -11.44
CA GLN A 85 15.96 -1.17 -12.41
C GLN A 85 15.71 0.11 -13.21
N GLN A 86 16.50 1.17 -13.00
CA GLN A 86 16.38 2.47 -13.68
C GLN A 86 14.99 3.12 -13.51
N LEU A 87 14.39 2.98 -12.34
CA LEU A 87 13.08 3.54 -11.99
C LEU A 87 13.23 4.99 -11.47
N SER A 88 13.48 5.92 -12.38
CA SER A 88 13.76 7.33 -12.04
C SER A 88 12.58 8.08 -11.41
N ASN A 89 11.38 7.53 -11.48
CA ASN A 89 10.15 8.10 -10.93
C ASN A 89 9.76 7.50 -9.57
N VAL A 90 10.61 6.67 -8.95
CA VAL A 90 10.44 6.11 -7.61
C VAL A 90 11.23 6.94 -6.60
N GLU A 91 10.56 7.38 -5.55
CA GLU A 91 11.14 8.15 -4.43
C GLU A 91 10.97 7.37 -3.11
N PRO A 92 12.00 6.64 -2.65
CA PRO A 92 11.98 5.98 -1.34
C PRO A 92 12.06 7.00 -0.22
N ARG A 93 11.19 6.85 0.80
CA ARG A 93 11.14 7.78 1.93
C ARG A 93 10.80 7.04 3.22
N GLN A 94 11.61 7.23 4.26
CA GLN A 94 11.29 6.76 5.60
C GLN A 94 10.20 7.62 6.22
N VAL A 95 9.23 6.98 6.89
CA VAL A 95 8.09 7.65 7.55
C VAL A 95 7.95 7.17 9.00
N ALA A 96 7.16 7.88 9.80
CA ALA A 96 6.84 7.45 11.16
C ALA A 96 5.74 6.36 11.15
N ALA A 97 5.72 5.52 12.18
CA ALA A 97 4.73 4.44 12.27
C ALA A 97 3.28 4.96 12.40
N ASP A 98 3.11 6.15 12.95
CA ASP A 98 1.83 6.81 13.16
C ASP A 98 1.51 7.89 12.10
N ASP A 99 2.40 8.13 11.13
CA ASP A 99 2.21 9.17 10.12
C ASP A 99 2.75 8.76 8.74
N PRO A 100 1.92 8.73 7.67
CA PRO A 100 2.38 8.39 6.33
C PRO A 100 3.31 9.45 5.71
N GLY A 101 3.51 10.60 6.34
CA GLY A 101 4.39 11.66 5.85
C GLY A 101 3.98 12.25 4.49
N LEU A 102 2.69 12.19 4.17
CA LEU A 102 2.12 12.66 2.91
C LEU A 102 1.51 14.05 3.09
N ALA A 103 1.81 14.96 2.17
CA ALA A 103 1.18 16.29 2.17
C ALA A 103 -0.30 16.20 1.81
N ALA A 104 -1.11 17.12 2.33
CA ALA A 104 -2.54 17.18 2.05
C ALA A 104 -2.80 17.32 0.54
N GLY A 105 -3.73 16.51 0.01
CA GLY A 105 -4.15 16.56 -1.38
C GLY A 105 -3.08 16.15 -2.39
N SER A 106 -2.01 15.46 -2.00
CA SER A 106 -0.83 15.24 -2.83
C SER A 106 -0.82 13.93 -3.62
N VAL A 107 -1.62 12.94 -3.25
CA VAL A 107 -1.56 11.60 -3.85
C VAL A 107 -2.90 11.16 -4.44
N ALA A 108 -2.86 10.58 -5.65
CA ALA A 108 -4.04 10.06 -6.31
C ALA A 108 -4.41 8.66 -5.82
N ARG A 109 -3.43 7.85 -5.44
CA ARG A 109 -3.62 6.48 -4.94
C ARG A 109 -2.63 6.19 -3.82
N VAL A 110 -3.11 5.49 -2.80
CA VAL A 110 -2.26 4.87 -1.77
C VAL A 110 -2.50 3.38 -1.82
N LEU A 111 -1.47 2.60 -2.07
CA LEU A 111 -1.49 1.15 -1.99
C LEU A 111 -0.89 0.72 -0.64
N ILE A 112 -1.55 -0.22 0.04
CA ILE A 112 -1.14 -0.77 1.34
C ILE A 112 -1.28 -2.29 1.23
N VAL A 113 -0.16 -3.01 1.10
CA VAL A 113 -0.15 -4.46 0.94
C VAL A 113 0.50 -5.12 2.13
N ASP A 114 -0.19 -6.08 2.75
CA ASP A 114 0.32 -6.86 3.90
C ASP A 114 0.84 -5.98 5.06
N THR A 115 0.28 -4.78 5.21
CA THR A 115 0.77 -3.75 6.13
C THR A 115 -0.31 -3.21 7.05
N TRP A 116 -1.59 -3.20 6.64
CA TRP A 116 -2.67 -2.60 7.42
C TRP A 116 -2.79 -3.20 8.81
N HIS A 117 -2.57 -4.50 8.95
CA HIS A 117 -2.59 -5.21 10.23
C HIS A 117 -1.43 -4.85 11.18
N HIS A 118 -0.40 -4.14 10.71
CA HIS A 118 0.72 -3.64 11.52
C HIS A 118 0.49 -2.23 12.07
N ILE A 119 -0.47 -1.49 11.52
CA ILE A 119 -0.74 -0.10 11.90
C ILE A 119 -1.57 -0.08 13.19
N ASP A 120 -1.10 0.66 14.18
CA ASP A 120 -1.86 0.99 15.37
C ASP A 120 -2.83 2.16 15.07
N GLU A 121 -3.90 2.32 15.88
CA GLU A 121 -4.87 3.42 15.75
C GLU A 121 -5.35 3.65 14.30
N ARG A 122 -5.66 2.56 13.57
CA ARG A 122 -5.95 2.56 12.13
C ARG A 122 -7.01 3.57 11.68
N ALA A 123 -8.05 3.83 12.48
CA ALA A 123 -9.04 4.86 12.17
C ALA A 123 -8.43 6.27 12.18
N GLN A 124 -7.48 6.55 13.08
CA GLN A 124 -6.75 7.81 13.10
C GLN A 124 -5.78 7.92 11.93
N TYR A 125 -5.10 6.82 11.62
CA TYR A 125 -4.22 6.74 10.47
C TYR A 125 -4.98 6.96 9.15
N ALA A 126 -6.18 6.36 9.02
CA ALA A 126 -7.08 6.57 7.88
C ALA A 126 -7.46 8.05 7.67
N ARG A 127 -7.62 8.84 8.75
CA ARG A 127 -7.86 10.30 8.63
C ARG A 127 -6.67 11.02 7.99
N LYS A 128 -5.44 10.64 8.34
CA LYS A 128 -4.23 11.20 7.72
C LYS A 128 -4.14 10.82 6.24
N LEU A 129 -4.48 9.57 5.90
CA LEU A 129 -4.57 9.12 4.52
C LEU A 129 -5.65 9.89 3.74
N ALA A 130 -6.85 10.06 4.32
CA ALA A 130 -7.93 10.83 3.69
C ALA A 130 -7.53 12.27 3.39
N ALA A 131 -6.80 12.92 4.31
CA ALA A 131 -6.28 14.27 4.11
C ALA A 131 -5.22 14.34 3.01
N ALA A 132 -4.41 13.28 2.85
CA ALA A 132 -3.36 13.21 1.83
C ALA A 132 -3.89 12.95 0.41
N LEU A 133 -5.09 12.39 0.27
CA LEU A 133 -5.68 12.10 -1.03
C LEU A 133 -6.04 13.37 -1.80
N ALA A 134 -5.64 13.43 -3.06
CA ALA A 134 -6.13 14.41 -4.02
C ALA A 134 -7.66 14.23 -4.26
N PRO A 135 -8.34 15.21 -4.86
CA PRO A 135 -9.73 15.04 -5.29
C PRO A 135 -9.90 13.77 -6.16
N GLY A 136 -10.84 12.90 -5.79
CA GLY A 136 -11.03 11.59 -6.43
C GLY A 136 -9.93 10.56 -6.12
N GLY A 137 -9.09 10.85 -5.13
CA GLY A 137 -8.06 9.92 -4.68
C GLY A 137 -8.62 8.74 -3.89
N GLU A 138 -7.86 7.65 -3.84
CA GLU A 138 -8.29 6.39 -3.23
C GLU A 138 -7.17 5.73 -2.43
N VAL A 139 -7.54 5.05 -1.35
CA VAL A 139 -6.71 4.11 -0.59
C VAL A 139 -7.11 2.70 -0.99
N TRP A 140 -6.13 1.84 -1.24
CA TRP A 140 -6.29 0.43 -1.57
C TRP A 140 -5.55 -0.42 -0.56
N ILE A 141 -6.29 -1.21 0.21
CA ILE A 141 -5.74 -2.16 1.19
C ILE A 141 -5.86 -3.55 0.59
N VAL A 142 -4.73 -4.25 0.53
CA VAL A 142 -4.64 -5.67 0.16
C VAL A 142 -4.03 -6.40 1.35
N ASP A 143 -4.82 -7.23 2.04
CA ASP A 143 -4.35 -7.90 3.25
C ASP A 143 -4.90 -9.33 3.34
N PHE A 144 -4.36 -10.14 4.25
CA PHE A 144 -4.63 -11.57 4.33
C PHE A 144 -6.06 -11.88 4.76
N SER A 145 -6.73 -12.76 4.01
CA SER A 145 -8.04 -13.31 4.37
C SER A 145 -7.96 -14.15 5.64
N ALA A 146 -9.07 -14.26 6.34
CA ALA A 146 -9.13 -15.00 7.61
C ALA A 146 -8.74 -16.48 7.48
N ASP A 147 -9.06 -17.09 6.35
CA ASP A 147 -8.82 -18.49 5.99
C ASP A 147 -7.47 -18.71 5.24
N SER A 148 -6.67 -17.67 5.02
CA SER A 148 -5.37 -17.80 4.37
C SER A 148 -4.46 -18.74 5.15
N ASP A 149 -3.78 -19.64 4.45
CA ASP A 149 -2.77 -20.57 4.99
C ASP A 149 -1.37 -19.93 5.10
N ILE A 150 -1.21 -18.69 4.61
CA ILE A 150 0.02 -17.89 4.69
C ILE A 150 -0.25 -16.56 5.43
N GLY A 151 0.81 -15.80 5.70
CA GLY A 151 0.71 -14.51 6.36
C GLY A 151 0.77 -14.59 7.89
N PRO A 152 0.33 -13.55 8.61
CA PRO A 152 0.39 -13.50 10.06
C PRO A 152 -0.61 -14.48 10.70
N PRO A 153 -0.37 -14.92 11.95
CA PRO A 153 -1.36 -15.69 12.70
C PRO A 153 -2.73 -15.00 12.73
N ALA A 154 -3.82 -15.78 12.64
CA ALA A 154 -5.19 -15.28 12.49
C ALA A 154 -5.57 -14.17 13.49
N ARG A 155 -5.07 -14.23 14.73
CA ARG A 155 -5.33 -13.22 15.78
C ARG A 155 -4.79 -11.81 15.47
N TYR A 156 -3.91 -11.70 14.49
CA TYR A 156 -3.33 -10.41 14.05
C TYR A 156 -3.90 -9.92 12.73
N ARG A 157 -4.76 -10.72 12.08
CA ARG A 157 -5.39 -10.33 10.82
C ARG A 157 -6.52 -9.35 11.09
N VAL A 158 -6.69 -8.42 10.17
CA VAL A 158 -7.83 -7.50 10.12
C VAL A 158 -8.83 -8.07 9.12
N SER A 159 -10.11 -8.14 9.47
CA SER A 159 -11.12 -8.58 8.50
C SER A 159 -11.41 -7.47 7.49
N PRO A 160 -11.89 -7.80 6.28
CA PRO A 160 -12.25 -6.78 5.29
C PRO A 160 -13.34 -5.83 5.80
N GLU A 161 -14.31 -6.30 6.58
CA GLU A 161 -15.35 -5.47 7.19
C GLU A 161 -14.77 -4.51 8.23
N GLN A 162 -13.79 -4.97 9.00
CA GLN A 162 -13.08 -4.12 9.95
C GLN A 162 -12.27 -3.05 9.22
N ALA A 163 -11.55 -3.40 8.16
CA ALA A 163 -10.80 -2.44 7.34
C ALA A 163 -11.73 -1.39 6.72
N VAL A 164 -12.91 -1.78 6.22
CA VAL A 164 -13.96 -0.85 5.74
C VAL A 164 -14.35 0.11 6.85
N SER A 165 -14.73 -0.42 8.03
CA SER A 165 -15.16 0.40 9.17
C SER A 165 -14.08 1.40 9.62
N GLU A 166 -12.81 0.98 9.62
CA GLU A 166 -11.67 1.83 10.00
C GLU A 166 -11.42 2.95 8.98
N LEU A 167 -11.54 2.66 7.68
CA LEU A 167 -11.44 3.68 6.63
C LEU A 167 -12.62 4.66 6.69
N GLU A 168 -13.84 4.19 6.95
CA GLU A 168 -15.03 5.04 7.11
C GLU A 168 -14.93 5.94 8.34
N ALA A 169 -14.42 5.42 9.46
CA ALA A 169 -14.12 6.22 10.65
C ALA A 169 -13.03 7.28 10.40
N GLY A 170 -12.18 7.05 9.38
CA GLY A 170 -11.21 8.01 8.85
C GLY A 170 -11.80 9.06 7.90
N GLY A 171 -13.08 8.95 7.53
CA GLY A 171 -13.77 9.92 6.64
C GLY A 171 -13.74 9.53 5.15
N LEU A 172 -13.36 8.30 4.80
CA LEU A 172 -13.43 7.77 3.45
C LEU A 172 -14.76 7.05 3.23
N LYS A 173 -15.21 6.95 1.99
CA LYS A 173 -16.27 6.00 1.59
C LYS A 173 -15.59 4.70 1.20
N ALA A 174 -15.80 3.64 1.97
CA ALA A 174 -15.09 2.38 1.77
C ALA A 174 -16.00 1.23 1.36
N GLU A 175 -15.42 0.27 0.64
CA GLU A 175 -16.09 -0.94 0.20
C GLU A 175 -15.11 -2.09 0.03
N ILE A 176 -15.59 -3.32 0.18
CA ILE A 176 -14.86 -4.52 -0.22
C ILE A 176 -14.96 -4.62 -1.74
N VAL A 177 -13.84 -4.72 -2.43
CA VAL A 177 -13.81 -4.83 -3.88
C VAL A 177 -14.31 -6.21 -4.28
N GLN A 178 -15.44 -6.23 -5.01
CA GLN A 178 -16.01 -7.45 -5.54
C GLN A 178 -15.34 -7.82 -6.87
N GLY A 179 -15.19 -9.10 -7.16
CA GLY A 179 -14.60 -9.57 -8.41
C GLY A 179 -13.72 -10.80 -8.23
N GLU A 180 -12.75 -11.00 -9.12
CA GLU A 180 -11.78 -12.08 -8.96
C GLU A 180 -10.98 -11.86 -7.68
N THR A 181 -11.30 -12.65 -6.68
CA THR A 181 -10.65 -12.58 -5.38
C THR A 181 -9.23 -13.10 -5.46
N LEU A 182 -8.31 -12.40 -4.82
CA LEU A 182 -6.96 -12.90 -4.62
C LEU A 182 -7.04 -14.21 -3.79
N PRO A 183 -6.31 -15.28 -4.16
CA PRO A 183 -6.45 -16.58 -3.51
C PRO A 183 -6.21 -16.59 -2.00
N LYS A 184 -5.46 -15.60 -1.48
CA LYS A 184 -5.01 -15.54 -0.08
C LYS A 184 -5.35 -14.23 0.62
N GLN A 185 -5.90 -13.26 -0.11
CA GLN A 185 -6.08 -11.90 0.36
C GLN A 185 -7.43 -11.34 -0.07
N TYR A 186 -7.83 -10.28 0.58
CA TYR A 186 -8.95 -9.43 0.18
C TYR A 186 -8.45 -8.06 -0.29
N ILE A 187 -9.32 -7.33 -0.96
CA ILE A 187 -9.08 -5.93 -1.35
C ILE A 187 -10.20 -5.07 -0.76
N VAL A 188 -9.80 -3.99 -0.07
CA VAL A 188 -10.72 -2.93 0.36
C VAL A 188 -10.27 -1.62 -0.29
N ARG A 189 -11.23 -0.88 -0.86
CA ARG A 189 -11.03 0.43 -1.43
C ARG A 189 -11.73 1.48 -0.58
N GLY A 190 -11.02 2.54 -0.21
CA GLY A 190 -11.57 3.74 0.41
C GLY A 190 -11.39 4.94 -0.50
N ALA A 191 -12.47 5.60 -0.89
CA ALA A 191 -12.45 6.77 -1.76
C ALA A 191 -12.71 8.06 -0.97
N ARG A 192 -12.02 9.14 -1.31
CA ARG A 192 -12.32 10.47 -0.77
C ARG A 192 -13.70 10.92 -1.28
N PRO A 193 -14.67 11.24 -0.41
CA PRO A 193 -15.97 11.73 -0.83
C PRO A 193 -15.85 13.02 -1.65
N PRO A 194 -16.64 13.20 -2.71
CA PRO A 194 -16.66 14.46 -3.45
C PRO A 194 -17.11 15.62 -2.56
N GLY A 195 -16.46 16.79 -2.70
CA GLY A 195 -16.86 18.01 -1.98
C GLY A 195 -16.22 18.23 -0.61
N GLN A 196 -15.23 17.46 -0.20
CA GLN A 196 -14.42 17.74 1.01
C GLN A 196 -13.16 18.58 0.69
N ASP A 197 -13.24 19.46 -0.28
CA ASP A 197 -12.17 20.41 -0.63
C ASP A 197 -12.25 21.62 0.31
N ARG A 198 -11.72 21.49 1.55
CA ARG A 198 -11.50 22.62 2.46
C ARG A 198 -10.07 22.60 2.98
#